data_2d481d245af2d5f337da6e3ba72b42b0
#
_entry.id   2d481d245af2d5f337da6e3ba72b42b0
#
_cell.length_a   1.000
_cell.length_b   1.000
_cell.length_c   1.000
_cell.angle_alpha   90.00
_cell.angle_beta   90.00
_cell.angle_gamma   90.00
#
_symmetry.space_group_name_H-M   'P 1'
#
loop_
_entity.id
_entity.type
_entity.pdbx_description
1 polymer ?
#
loop_
_entity_poly.entity_id
_entity_poly.type
_entity_poly.pdbx_seq_one_letter_code
_entity_poly.pdbx_strand_id
1 'polypeptide(L)'
;MERGKRETVAGRAIKLWTGAIFAAFLAAAAVYAALLQAEKNVLSEYEKAQAWVAIKDIPAGELLTEANAKEYFAAVLADASLVPETALESGEEAKGLVAVAKIEKGVLLTKGMFQPLEEITKGMQEPVVAGFKAEDLSQVVGGVLRAGDRIHIYASEEETTNLIWENVYVQQVFDASGRAIGNEDHETAAQRINVFLDKDEVEAFYSRLDQGSLKVVKIWEMGGRK
;
A
#
# COMPACT_ATOMS: atom_id res chain seq x y z
N MET A 1 84.09 41.86 -9.29
CA MET A 1 83.01 42.71 -9.72
C MET A 1 81.70 41.94 -9.51
N GLU A 2 81.10 42.07 -8.30
CA GLU A 2 79.84 41.47 -7.91
C GLU A 2 78.69 42.44 -8.21
N ARG A 3 77.86 42.14 -9.20
CA ARG A 3 76.64 42.90 -9.42
C ARG A 3 75.53 42.21 -8.58
N GLY A 4 75.35 42.71 -7.38
CA GLY A 4 74.17 42.39 -6.55
C GLY A 4 72.90 42.85 -7.26
N LYS A 5 72.09 41.89 -7.65
CA LYS A 5 70.76 42.16 -8.16
C LYS A 5 69.91 42.75 -7.00
N ARG A 6 69.74 44.10 -7.02
CA ARG A 6 68.74 44.75 -6.13
C ARG A 6 67.32 44.36 -6.63
N GLU A 7 66.70 43.40 -5.97
CA GLU A 7 65.24 43.19 -6.14
C GLU A 7 64.56 44.50 -5.69
N THR A 8 63.79 45.07 -6.59
CA THR A 8 62.96 46.25 -6.35
C THR A 8 61.91 45.92 -5.28
N VAL A 9 61.60 46.90 -4.40
CA VAL A 9 60.55 46.74 -3.36
C VAL A 9 59.21 46.27 -3.92
N ALA A 10 58.89 46.73 -5.12
CA ALA A 10 57.70 46.31 -5.90
C ALA A 10 57.71 44.79 -6.22
N GLY A 11 58.87 44.21 -6.57
CA GLY A 11 58.97 42.79 -6.90
C GLY A 11 58.78 41.89 -5.67
N ARG A 12 59.21 42.36 -4.47
CA ARG A 12 58.94 41.65 -3.21
C ARG A 12 57.46 41.71 -2.79
N ALA A 13 56.81 42.87 -2.96
CA ALA A 13 55.39 43.02 -2.68
C ALA A 13 54.52 42.11 -3.56
N ILE A 14 54.80 42.06 -4.88
CA ILE A 14 54.08 41.19 -5.80
C ILE A 14 54.22 39.72 -5.42
N LYS A 15 55.43 39.26 -5.05
CA LYS A 15 55.65 37.86 -4.60
C LYS A 15 54.89 37.53 -3.30
N LEU A 16 54.80 38.48 -2.37
CA LEU A 16 54.05 38.32 -1.12
C LEU A 16 52.55 38.26 -1.39
N TRP A 17 52.00 39.11 -2.27
CA TRP A 17 50.60 39.11 -2.64
C TRP A 17 50.19 37.85 -3.40
N THR A 18 51.01 37.39 -4.35
CA THR A 18 50.74 36.13 -5.06
C THR A 18 50.79 34.93 -4.11
N GLY A 19 51.72 34.91 -3.15
CA GLY A 19 51.79 33.88 -2.11
C GLY A 19 50.55 33.87 -1.20
N ALA A 20 50.07 35.06 -0.80
CA ALA A 20 48.89 35.21 0.03
C ALA A 20 47.61 34.77 -0.69
N ILE A 21 47.45 35.13 -1.98
CA ILE A 21 46.32 34.72 -2.82
C ILE A 21 46.33 33.19 -2.99
N PHE A 22 47.49 32.61 -3.25
CA PHE A 22 47.60 31.16 -3.41
C PHE A 22 47.29 30.40 -2.09
N ALA A 23 47.77 30.91 -0.96
CA ALA A 23 47.45 30.36 0.35
C ALA A 23 45.95 30.46 0.70
N ALA A 24 45.32 31.60 0.36
CA ALA A 24 43.87 31.77 0.53
C ALA A 24 43.07 30.77 -0.34
N PHE A 25 43.54 30.53 -1.56
CA PHE A 25 42.90 29.57 -2.45
C PHE A 25 43.01 28.11 -1.93
N LEU A 26 44.20 27.76 -1.43
CA LEU A 26 44.42 26.46 -0.78
C LEU A 26 43.55 26.29 0.47
N ALA A 27 43.46 27.33 1.30
CA ALA A 27 42.59 27.28 2.47
C ALA A 27 41.12 27.13 2.11
N ALA A 28 40.65 27.89 1.10
CA ALA A 28 39.28 27.73 0.62
C ALA A 28 38.99 26.33 0.03
N ALA A 29 39.93 25.78 -0.73
CA ALA A 29 39.83 24.42 -1.28
C ALA A 29 39.83 23.37 -0.15
N ALA A 30 40.63 23.54 0.89
CA ALA A 30 40.65 22.64 2.05
C ALA A 30 39.34 22.70 2.84
N VAL A 31 38.79 23.90 3.07
CA VAL A 31 37.46 24.06 3.71
C VAL A 31 36.36 23.42 2.88
N TYR A 32 36.38 23.66 1.57
CA TYR A 32 35.39 23.04 0.65
C TYR A 32 35.47 21.51 0.66
N ALA A 33 36.71 20.95 0.62
CA ALA A 33 36.90 19.51 0.71
C ALA A 33 36.44 18.94 2.07
N ALA A 34 36.69 19.67 3.17
CA ALA A 34 36.23 19.27 4.50
C ALA A 34 34.70 19.30 4.61
N LEU A 35 34.03 20.30 4.01
CA LEU A 35 32.55 20.36 3.96
C LEU A 35 31.97 19.23 3.14
N LEU A 36 32.54 18.93 1.97
CA LEU A 36 32.13 17.77 1.16
C LEU A 36 32.32 16.44 1.90
N GLN A 37 33.41 16.33 2.66
CA GLN A 37 33.66 15.12 3.45
C GLN A 37 32.67 15.01 4.63
N ALA A 38 32.38 16.12 5.30
CA ALA A 38 31.39 16.17 6.38
C ALA A 38 29.97 15.79 5.85
N GLU A 39 29.58 16.34 4.69
CA GLU A 39 28.32 16.00 4.03
C GLU A 39 28.26 14.51 3.68
N LYS A 40 29.31 13.94 3.11
CA LYS A 40 29.38 12.49 2.82
C LYS A 40 29.30 11.65 4.08
N ASN A 41 29.95 12.05 5.16
CA ASN A 41 29.92 11.32 6.43
C ASN A 41 28.52 11.34 7.03
N VAL A 42 27.85 12.50 7.06
CA VAL A 42 26.45 12.61 7.53
C VAL A 42 25.52 11.74 6.69
N LEU A 43 25.66 11.74 5.36
CA LEU A 43 24.86 10.90 4.48
C LEU A 43 25.18 9.40 4.59
N SER A 44 26.41 9.03 5.01
CA SER A 44 26.81 7.64 5.22
C SER A 44 26.48 7.11 6.62
N GLU A 45 26.13 7.98 7.56
CA GLU A 45 25.76 7.62 8.94
C GLU A 45 24.33 7.06 9.03
N TYR A 46 23.51 7.28 8.00
CA TYR A 46 22.18 6.68 7.90
C TYR A 46 22.29 5.27 7.30
N GLU A 47 22.06 4.29 8.14
CA GLU A 47 21.86 2.92 7.68
C GLU A 47 20.67 2.88 6.71
N LYS A 48 20.89 2.38 5.49
CA LYS A 48 19.83 2.24 4.49
C LYS A 48 19.30 0.82 4.49
N ALA A 49 17.98 0.71 4.57
CA ALA A 49 17.27 -0.54 4.40
C ALA A 49 16.45 -0.53 3.10
N GLN A 50 16.30 -1.71 2.53
CA GLN A 50 15.37 -1.91 1.42
C GLN A 50 13.94 -1.88 1.97
N ALA A 51 13.08 -1.10 1.34
CA ALA A 51 11.66 -1.03 1.64
C ALA A 51 10.84 -1.17 0.36
N TRP A 52 9.64 -1.67 0.48
CA TRP A 52 8.70 -1.78 -0.64
C TRP A 52 7.65 -0.70 -0.53
N VAL A 53 7.45 0.07 -1.60
CA VAL A 53 6.47 1.16 -1.64
C VAL A 53 5.51 0.97 -2.80
N ALA A 54 4.27 1.40 -2.60
CA ALA A 54 3.28 1.44 -3.65
C ALA A 54 3.68 2.51 -4.69
N ILE A 55 3.85 2.11 -5.96
CA ILE A 55 4.12 3.02 -7.08
C ILE A 55 2.85 3.44 -7.83
N LYS A 56 1.74 2.79 -7.51
CA LYS A 56 0.39 3.02 -8.00
C LYS A 56 -0.59 2.72 -6.86
N ASP A 57 -1.75 3.34 -6.85
CA ASP A 57 -2.81 3.01 -5.89
C ASP A 57 -3.18 1.53 -6.03
N ILE A 58 -3.26 0.82 -4.90
CA ILE A 58 -3.72 -0.57 -4.82
C ILE A 58 -5.15 -0.53 -4.29
N PRO A 59 -6.15 -0.97 -5.06
CA PRO A 59 -7.53 -1.00 -4.60
C PRO A 59 -7.73 -1.94 -3.41
N ALA A 60 -8.71 -1.64 -2.54
CA ALA A 60 -9.16 -2.59 -1.56
C ALA A 60 -9.69 -3.86 -2.25
N GLY A 61 -9.41 -5.04 -1.69
CA GLY A 61 -9.81 -6.32 -2.28
C GLY A 61 -8.95 -6.77 -3.48
N GLU A 62 -7.92 -6.01 -3.86
CA GLU A 62 -7.01 -6.40 -4.94
C GLU A 62 -6.15 -7.59 -4.50
N LEU A 63 -6.20 -8.66 -5.29
CA LEU A 63 -5.31 -9.81 -5.15
C LEU A 63 -3.98 -9.53 -5.84
N LEU A 64 -2.90 -9.57 -5.07
CA LEU A 64 -1.55 -9.42 -5.61
C LEU A 64 -1.04 -10.75 -6.17
N THR A 65 -0.77 -10.75 -7.45
CA THR A 65 -0.27 -11.89 -8.21
C THR A 65 1.13 -11.60 -8.75
N GLU A 66 1.82 -12.61 -9.25
CA GLU A 66 3.09 -12.41 -9.94
C GLU A 66 2.98 -11.50 -11.16
N ALA A 67 1.82 -11.51 -11.81
CA ALA A 67 1.57 -10.71 -13.01
C ALA A 67 1.42 -9.22 -12.70
N ASN A 68 0.68 -8.85 -11.62
CA ASN A 68 0.34 -7.46 -11.32
C ASN A 68 1.22 -6.81 -10.23
N ALA A 69 1.91 -7.59 -9.40
CA ALA A 69 2.72 -7.08 -8.31
C ALA A 69 3.71 -5.98 -8.75
N LYS A 70 4.40 -6.19 -9.86
CA LYS A 70 5.39 -5.23 -10.42
C LYS A 70 4.78 -3.93 -10.93
N GLU A 71 3.47 -3.90 -11.17
CA GLU A 71 2.75 -2.68 -11.55
C GLU A 71 2.36 -1.85 -10.33
N TYR A 72 2.20 -2.48 -9.18
CA TYR A 72 1.71 -1.84 -7.97
C TYR A 72 2.81 -1.35 -7.05
N PHE A 73 3.95 -2.04 -6.96
CA PHE A 73 5.01 -1.65 -6.01
C PHE A 73 6.41 -1.95 -6.50
N ALA A 74 7.36 -1.23 -5.92
CA ALA A 74 8.78 -1.38 -6.21
C ALA A 74 9.63 -1.24 -4.95
N ALA A 75 10.84 -1.81 -5.00
CA ALA A 75 11.83 -1.65 -3.96
C ALA A 75 12.46 -0.25 -4.03
N VAL A 76 12.62 0.38 -2.87
CA VAL A 76 13.35 1.64 -2.69
C VAL A 76 14.34 1.50 -1.55
N LEU A 77 15.37 2.35 -1.54
CA LEU A 77 16.26 2.48 -0.38
C LEU A 77 15.72 3.59 0.51
N ALA A 78 15.38 3.26 1.74
CA ALA A 78 14.91 4.18 2.76
C ALA A 78 15.89 4.22 3.93
N ASP A 79 15.77 5.22 4.80
CA ASP A 79 16.46 5.23 6.09
C ASP A 79 15.93 4.07 6.94
N ALA A 80 16.83 3.24 7.46
CA ALA A 80 16.46 2.06 8.24
C ALA A 80 15.57 2.41 9.45
N SER A 81 15.75 3.59 10.03
CA SER A 81 14.94 4.07 11.16
C SER A 81 13.49 4.35 10.81
N LEU A 82 13.17 4.54 9.52
CA LEU A 82 11.82 4.79 9.00
C LEU A 82 11.12 3.52 8.52
N VAL A 83 11.84 2.39 8.44
CA VAL A 83 11.28 1.12 7.98
C VAL A 83 10.80 0.32 9.20
N PRO A 84 9.48 0.16 9.40
CA PRO A 84 8.97 -0.60 10.53
C PRO A 84 9.31 -2.09 10.39
N GLU A 85 9.42 -2.79 11.51
CA GLU A 85 9.66 -4.25 11.54
C GLU A 85 8.58 -5.06 10.79
N THR A 86 7.39 -4.48 10.64
CA THR A 86 6.28 -5.08 9.89
C THR A 86 6.32 -4.82 8.39
N ALA A 87 7.32 -4.08 7.89
CA ALA A 87 7.49 -3.86 6.45
C ALA A 87 7.66 -5.18 5.70
N LEU A 88 7.22 -5.21 4.44
CA LEU A 88 7.49 -6.35 3.56
C LEU A 88 9.01 -6.43 3.29
N GLU A 89 9.58 -7.60 3.50
CA GLU A 89 11.01 -7.86 3.30
C GLU A 89 11.33 -8.12 1.82
N SER A 90 10.35 -8.66 1.09
CA SER A 90 10.48 -8.91 -0.35
C SER A 90 9.16 -8.73 -1.08
N GLY A 91 9.23 -8.44 -2.39
CA GLY A 91 8.02 -8.40 -3.24
C GLY A 91 7.35 -9.76 -3.40
N GLU A 92 8.08 -10.84 -3.15
CA GLU A 92 7.54 -12.21 -3.18
C GLU A 92 6.55 -12.47 -2.04
N GLU A 93 6.77 -11.84 -0.87
CA GLU A 93 5.86 -11.97 0.28
C GLU A 93 4.46 -11.41 0.00
N ALA A 94 4.33 -10.50 -0.96
CA ALA A 94 3.05 -9.93 -1.34
C ALA A 94 2.21 -10.85 -2.25
N LYS A 95 2.80 -11.90 -2.82
CA LYS A 95 2.08 -12.82 -3.70
C LYS A 95 1.02 -13.63 -2.94
N GLY A 96 -0.16 -13.70 -3.51
CA GLY A 96 -1.30 -14.39 -2.89
C GLY A 96 -1.94 -13.63 -1.73
N LEU A 97 -1.52 -12.38 -1.50
CA LEU A 97 -2.14 -11.49 -0.52
C LEU A 97 -3.22 -10.61 -1.16
N VAL A 98 -4.24 -10.32 -0.39
CA VAL A 98 -5.33 -9.42 -0.75
C VAL A 98 -5.22 -8.15 0.07
N ALA A 99 -5.27 -6.98 -0.57
CA ALA A 99 -5.26 -5.70 0.12
C ALA A 99 -6.54 -5.51 0.94
N VAL A 100 -6.42 -5.30 2.25
CA VAL A 100 -7.59 -5.15 3.14
C VAL A 100 -8.24 -3.77 3.06
N ALA A 101 -7.51 -2.79 2.55
CA ALA A 101 -7.98 -1.42 2.30
C ALA A 101 -7.26 -0.85 1.08
N LYS A 102 -7.73 0.28 0.55
CA LYS A 102 -7.00 1.02 -0.47
C LYS A 102 -5.64 1.46 0.08
N ILE A 103 -4.58 1.20 -0.67
CA ILE A 103 -3.22 1.64 -0.37
C ILE A 103 -2.85 2.69 -1.41
N GLU A 104 -2.55 3.89 -0.96
CA GLU A 104 -2.21 4.99 -1.86
C GLU A 104 -0.76 4.88 -2.36
N LYS A 105 -0.54 5.40 -3.56
CA LYS A 105 0.81 5.56 -4.11
C LYS A 105 1.73 6.29 -3.15
N GLY A 106 2.96 5.80 -2.99
CA GLY A 106 3.98 6.35 -2.10
C GLY A 106 3.95 5.77 -0.68
N VAL A 107 2.95 4.97 -0.34
CA VAL A 107 2.86 4.31 0.98
C VAL A 107 3.83 3.14 1.04
N LEU A 108 4.56 3.04 2.16
CA LEU A 108 5.42 1.91 2.48
C LEU A 108 4.54 0.71 2.85
N LEU A 109 4.80 -0.44 2.21
CA LEU A 109 3.99 -1.64 2.37
C LEU A 109 4.36 -2.40 3.64
N THR A 110 3.36 -2.71 4.44
CA THR A 110 3.49 -3.51 5.67
C THR A 110 2.59 -4.75 5.62
N LYS A 111 2.97 -5.79 6.35
CA LYS A 111 2.22 -7.07 6.43
C LYS A 111 0.76 -6.87 6.86
N GLY A 112 0.50 -5.89 7.74
CA GLY A 112 -0.87 -5.59 8.23
C GLY A 112 -1.81 -4.96 7.20
N MET A 113 -1.31 -4.54 6.04
CA MET A 113 -2.13 -4.00 4.94
C MET A 113 -2.76 -5.10 4.08
N PHE A 114 -2.40 -6.35 4.32
CA PHE A 114 -2.78 -7.48 3.49
C PHE A 114 -3.30 -8.64 4.33
N GLN A 115 -4.10 -9.48 3.69
CA GLN A 115 -4.57 -10.74 4.23
C GLN A 115 -4.30 -11.86 3.21
N PRO A 116 -3.79 -13.04 3.63
CA PRO A 116 -3.61 -14.16 2.73
C PRO A 116 -4.93 -14.63 2.11
N LEU A 117 -4.95 -14.85 0.79
CA LEU A 117 -6.13 -15.37 0.11
C LEU A 117 -6.57 -16.71 0.71
N GLU A 118 -5.62 -17.55 1.11
CA GLU A 118 -5.89 -18.84 1.74
C GLU A 118 -6.66 -18.72 3.07
N GLU A 119 -6.44 -17.65 3.83
CA GLU A 119 -7.23 -17.38 5.04
C GLU A 119 -8.64 -16.90 4.72
N ILE A 120 -8.77 -16.08 3.66
CA ILE A 120 -10.05 -15.57 3.19
C ILE A 120 -10.94 -16.72 2.70
N THR A 121 -10.34 -17.66 1.95
CA THR A 121 -11.03 -18.77 1.30
C THR A 121 -10.93 -20.07 2.08
N LYS A 122 -10.56 -19.99 3.36
CA LYS A 122 -10.38 -21.16 4.21
C LYS A 122 -11.66 -22.01 4.30
N GLY A 123 -11.52 -23.26 3.92
CA GLY A 123 -12.65 -24.22 3.91
C GLY A 123 -13.35 -24.36 2.56
N MET A 124 -13.05 -23.48 1.58
CA MET A 124 -13.52 -23.62 0.21
C MET A 124 -12.61 -24.59 -0.56
N GLN A 125 -13.20 -25.40 -1.41
CA GLN A 125 -12.45 -26.32 -2.28
C GLN A 125 -12.05 -25.66 -3.59
N GLU A 126 -12.98 -24.91 -4.19
CA GLU A 126 -12.75 -24.18 -5.45
C GLU A 126 -13.32 -22.76 -5.30
N PRO A 127 -12.59 -21.83 -4.63
CA PRO A 127 -13.10 -20.49 -4.39
C PRO A 127 -13.32 -19.72 -5.70
N VAL A 128 -14.47 -19.13 -5.83
CA VAL A 128 -14.87 -18.29 -6.96
C VAL A 128 -15.45 -16.98 -6.47
N VAL A 129 -15.46 -15.96 -7.34
CA VAL A 129 -16.10 -14.68 -7.07
C VAL A 129 -17.50 -14.70 -7.67
N ALA A 130 -18.52 -14.62 -6.83
CA ALA A 130 -19.92 -14.42 -7.22
C ALA A 130 -20.34 -12.98 -6.92
N GLY A 131 -21.20 -12.41 -7.74
CA GLY A 131 -21.67 -11.04 -7.58
C GLY A 131 -23.18 -10.92 -7.68
N PHE A 132 -23.74 -9.97 -6.95
CA PHE A 132 -25.16 -9.62 -7.04
C PHE A 132 -25.38 -8.12 -6.98
N LYS A 133 -26.53 -7.70 -7.47
CA LYS A 133 -27.02 -6.33 -7.34
C LYS A 133 -28.18 -6.32 -6.36
N ALA A 134 -28.11 -5.46 -5.34
CA ALA A 134 -29.23 -5.20 -4.48
C ALA A 134 -30.31 -4.37 -5.21
N GLU A 135 -31.55 -4.77 -5.11
CA GLU A 135 -32.68 -3.99 -5.60
C GLU A 135 -33.02 -2.85 -4.65
N ASP A 136 -32.88 -3.10 -3.35
CA ASP A 136 -33.08 -2.14 -2.27
C ASP A 136 -31.90 -2.11 -1.31
N LEU A 137 -31.52 -0.93 -0.84
CA LEU A 137 -30.38 -0.75 0.09
C LEU A 137 -30.58 -1.48 1.41
N SER A 138 -31.81 -1.76 1.83
CA SER A 138 -32.09 -2.55 3.04
C SER A 138 -31.59 -3.99 2.94
N GLN A 139 -31.44 -4.51 1.73
CA GLN A 139 -30.88 -5.85 1.49
C GLN A 139 -29.36 -5.89 1.76
N VAL A 140 -28.69 -4.76 1.73
CA VAL A 140 -27.21 -4.61 1.82
C VAL A 140 -26.80 -3.62 2.92
N VAL A 141 -27.48 -3.70 4.05
CA VAL A 141 -27.15 -2.92 5.26
C VAL A 141 -27.12 -1.41 4.98
N GLY A 142 -28.08 -0.90 4.19
CA GLY A 142 -28.12 0.51 3.82
C GLY A 142 -27.00 0.97 2.88
N GLY A 143 -26.28 0.05 2.24
CA GLY A 143 -25.20 0.36 1.31
C GLY A 143 -23.84 0.65 1.98
N VAL A 144 -23.67 0.36 3.26
CA VAL A 144 -22.44 0.66 4.00
C VAL A 144 -21.36 -0.43 3.89
N LEU A 145 -21.60 -1.47 3.10
CA LEU A 145 -20.61 -2.52 2.89
C LEU A 145 -19.39 -2.00 2.14
N ARG A 146 -18.23 -2.58 2.49
CA ARG A 146 -16.93 -2.28 1.84
C ARG A 146 -16.16 -3.58 1.59
N ALA A 147 -15.18 -3.53 0.70
CA ALA A 147 -14.26 -4.63 0.50
C ALA A 147 -13.57 -4.98 1.84
N GLY A 148 -13.41 -6.29 2.11
CA GLY A 148 -12.86 -6.77 3.38
C GLY A 148 -13.90 -7.03 4.47
N ASP A 149 -15.13 -6.54 4.32
CA ASP A 149 -16.20 -6.86 5.28
C ASP A 149 -16.53 -8.35 5.31
N ARG A 150 -16.94 -8.82 6.46
CA ARG A 150 -17.55 -10.16 6.63
C ARG A 150 -19.05 -10.01 6.80
N ILE A 151 -19.80 -10.85 6.11
CA ILE A 151 -21.27 -10.80 6.11
C ILE A 151 -21.85 -12.18 6.34
N HIS A 152 -23.08 -12.20 6.85
CA HIS A 152 -23.97 -13.34 6.78
C HIS A 152 -25.01 -13.09 5.69
N ILE A 153 -25.33 -14.11 4.91
CA ILE A 153 -26.34 -14.04 3.85
C ILE A 153 -27.54 -14.88 4.26
N TYR A 154 -28.68 -14.24 4.30
CA TYR A 154 -29.98 -14.82 4.63
C TYR A 154 -30.83 -14.91 3.39
N ALA A 155 -31.63 -15.95 3.30
CA ALA A 155 -32.72 -16.05 2.33
C ALA A 155 -34.08 -16.04 3.07
N SER A 156 -35.03 -15.27 2.54
CA SER A 156 -36.40 -15.25 3.03
C SER A 156 -37.25 -16.13 2.14
N GLU A 157 -37.94 -17.10 2.72
CA GLU A 157 -38.85 -18.00 2.06
C GLU A 157 -40.22 -17.92 2.80
N GLU A 158 -41.25 -17.42 2.10
CA GLU A 158 -42.58 -17.20 2.67
C GLU A 158 -42.53 -16.38 3.99
N GLU A 159 -42.74 -17.04 5.13
CA GLU A 159 -42.75 -16.43 6.47
C GLU A 159 -41.44 -16.66 7.25
N THR A 160 -40.45 -17.38 6.68
CA THR A 160 -39.23 -17.74 7.37
C THR A 160 -38.03 -17.04 6.73
N THR A 161 -37.05 -16.66 7.60
CA THR A 161 -35.76 -16.14 7.14
C THR A 161 -34.67 -17.03 7.70
N ASN A 162 -33.93 -17.68 6.83
CA ASN A 162 -32.92 -18.66 7.19
C ASN A 162 -31.52 -18.11 6.83
N LEU A 163 -30.56 -18.34 7.72
CA LEU A 163 -29.15 -18.12 7.45
C LEU A 163 -28.67 -19.21 6.48
N ILE A 164 -28.13 -18.80 5.35
CA ILE A 164 -27.70 -19.74 4.29
C ILE A 164 -26.18 -19.77 4.18
N TRP A 165 -25.52 -18.61 4.20
CA TRP A 165 -24.06 -18.52 4.14
C TRP A 165 -23.55 -17.69 5.30
N GLU A 166 -22.62 -18.28 6.06
CA GLU A 166 -21.98 -17.64 7.19
C GLU A 166 -20.60 -17.12 6.84
N ASN A 167 -20.22 -15.98 7.44
CA ASN A 167 -18.87 -15.45 7.41
C ASN A 167 -18.30 -15.28 5.99
N VAL A 168 -19.15 -14.86 5.06
CA VAL A 168 -18.79 -14.64 3.66
C VAL A 168 -17.96 -13.37 3.55
N TYR A 169 -16.85 -13.43 2.81
CA TYR A 169 -15.96 -12.29 2.59
C TYR A 169 -16.43 -11.45 1.40
N VAL A 170 -16.55 -10.14 1.62
CA VAL A 170 -16.85 -9.17 0.56
C VAL A 170 -15.55 -8.84 -0.17
N GLN A 171 -15.43 -9.35 -1.40
CA GLN A 171 -14.25 -9.15 -2.23
C GLN A 171 -14.17 -7.71 -2.74
N GLN A 172 -15.30 -7.16 -3.26
CA GLN A 172 -15.36 -5.81 -3.78
C GLN A 172 -16.80 -5.31 -3.78
N VAL A 173 -16.99 -3.98 -3.71
CA VAL A 173 -18.30 -3.34 -3.80
C VAL A 173 -18.29 -2.24 -4.86
N PHE A 174 -19.46 -2.00 -5.46
CA PHE A 174 -19.61 -1.02 -6.53
C PHE A 174 -20.90 -0.20 -6.32
N ASP A 175 -20.89 1.03 -6.83
CA ASP A 175 -22.07 1.88 -6.89
C ASP A 175 -23.10 1.39 -7.95
N ALA A 176 -24.20 2.12 -8.09
CA ALA A 176 -25.24 1.83 -9.08
C ALA A 176 -24.71 1.79 -10.51
N SER A 177 -23.71 2.60 -10.83
CA SER A 177 -23.09 2.71 -12.16
C SER A 177 -22.08 1.59 -12.45
N GLY A 178 -21.67 0.83 -11.43
CA GLY A 178 -20.63 -0.20 -11.52
C GLY A 178 -19.21 0.32 -11.29
N ARG A 179 -19.07 1.54 -10.73
CA ARG A 179 -17.79 2.06 -10.29
C ARG A 179 -17.43 1.48 -8.93
N ALA A 180 -16.21 0.97 -8.78
CA ALA A 180 -15.72 0.46 -7.51
C ALA A 180 -15.70 1.54 -6.43
N ILE A 181 -16.11 1.20 -5.21
CA ILE A 181 -16.13 2.07 -4.05
C ILE A 181 -14.94 1.71 -3.17
N GLY A 182 -14.11 2.71 -2.84
CA GLY A 182 -13.01 2.57 -1.89
C GLY A 182 -13.50 2.50 -0.45
N ASN A 183 -12.69 1.91 0.43
CA ASN A 183 -13.05 1.77 1.85
C ASN A 183 -13.12 3.13 2.58
N GLU A 184 -12.44 4.14 2.06
CA GLU A 184 -12.45 5.53 2.54
C GLU A 184 -13.70 6.33 2.12
N ASP A 185 -14.44 5.85 1.13
CA ASP A 185 -15.69 6.49 0.67
C ASP A 185 -16.85 6.06 1.55
N HIS A 186 -17.24 6.91 2.49
CA HIS A 186 -18.36 6.65 3.41
C HIS A 186 -19.69 7.23 2.92
N GLU A 187 -19.69 7.97 1.82
CA GLU A 187 -20.88 8.66 1.28
C GLU A 187 -21.58 7.83 0.20
N THR A 188 -20.82 7.13 -0.63
CA THR A 188 -21.38 6.35 -1.74
C THR A 188 -21.94 5.01 -1.24
N ALA A 189 -23.22 4.77 -1.57
CA ALA A 189 -23.88 3.51 -1.22
C ALA A 189 -23.46 2.36 -2.14
N ALA A 190 -23.04 1.24 -1.55
CA ALA A 190 -22.78 0.00 -2.26
C ALA A 190 -24.09 -0.63 -2.71
N GLN A 191 -24.21 -0.93 -4.01
CA GLN A 191 -25.38 -1.57 -4.62
C GLN A 191 -25.06 -2.87 -5.34
N ARG A 192 -23.79 -3.05 -5.76
CA ARG A 192 -23.32 -4.29 -6.34
C ARG A 192 -22.21 -4.82 -5.46
N ILE A 193 -22.30 -6.08 -5.09
CA ILE A 193 -21.42 -6.71 -4.11
C ILE A 193 -20.84 -7.98 -4.74
N ASN A 194 -19.53 -8.11 -4.72
CA ASN A 194 -18.82 -9.33 -5.06
C ASN A 194 -18.37 -10.02 -3.77
N VAL A 195 -18.54 -11.33 -3.72
CA VAL A 195 -18.19 -12.18 -2.57
C VAL A 195 -17.41 -13.40 -3.02
N PHE A 196 -16.61 -13.98 -2.13
CA PHE A 196 -16.06 -15.32 -2.33
C PHE A 196 -17.06 -16.38 -1.88
N LEU A 197 -17.30 -17.37 -2.75
CA LEU A 197 -18.08 -18.58 -2.45
C LEU A 197 -17.32 -19.80 -2.95
N ASP A 198 -17.68 -20.99 -2.46
CA ASP A 198 -17.26 -22.21 -3.11
C ASP A 198 -18.05 -22.39 -4.41
N LYS A 199 -17.42 -22.91 -5.44
CA LYS A 199 -18.04 -23.11 -6.76
C LYS A 199 -19.33 -23.91 -6.69
N ASP A 200 -19.37 -24.92 -5.82
CA ASP A 200 -20.52 -25.79 -5.64
C ASP A 200 -21.76 -25.06 -5.09
N GLU A 201 -21.56 -23.89 -4.47
CA GLU A 201 -22.63 -23.07 -3.88
C GLU A 201 -23.21 -22.04 -4.85
N VAL A 202 -22.54 -21.79 -5.99
CA VAL A 202 -22.90 -20.72 -6.93
C VAL A 202 -24.27 -20.91 -7.54
N GLU A 203 -24.65 -22.15 -7.89
CA GLU A 203 -25.98 -22.44 -8.48
C GLU A 203 -27.09 -22.14 -7.47
N ALA A 204 -26.90 -22.56 -6.21
CA ALA A 204 -27.85 -22.27 -5.14
C ALA A 204 -27.94 -20.77 -4.86
N PHE A 205 -26.79 -20.06 -4.91
CA PHE A 205 -26.73 -18.63 -4.71
C PHE A 205 -27.56 -17.86 -5.74
N TYR A 206 -27.34 -18.08 -7.02
CA TYR A 206 -28.08 -17.38 -8.07
C TYR A 206 -29.57 -17.80 -8.14
N SER A 207 -29.89 -19.07 -7.88
CA SER A 207 -31.28 -19.52 -7.79
C SER A 207 -32.07 -18.77 -6.72
N ARG A 208 -31.46 -18.51 -5.54
CA ARG A 208 -32.10 -17.74 -4.46
C ARG A 208 -32.14 -16.25 -4.78
N LEU A 209 -31.11 -15.73 -5.45
CA LEU A 209 -31.06 -14.34 -5.88
C LEU A 209 -32.23 -14.04 -6.85
N ASP A 210 -32.50 -14.92 -7.82
CA ASP A 210 -33.61 -14.78 -8.79
C ASP A 210 -34.97 -14.79 -8.10
N GLN A 211 -35.09 -15.43 -6.93
CA GLN A 211 -36.31 -15.40 -6.10
C GLN A 211 -36.46 -14.06 -5.33
N GLY A 212 -35.51 -13.14 -5.42
CA GLY A 212 -35.55 -11.84 -4.76
C GLY A 212 -35.41 -11.87 -3.23
N SER A 213 -34.91 -12.98 -2.68
CA SER A 213 -35.02 -13.30 -1.26
C SER A 213 -33.77 -13.02 -0.44
N LEU A 214 -32.62 -12.63 -1.04
CA LEU A 214 -31.38 -12.47 -0.32
C LEU A 214 -31.31 -11.15 0.45
N LYS A 215 -30.87 -11.25 1.72
CA LYS A 215 -30.53 -10.12 2.58
C LYS A 215 -29.22 -10.40 3.27
N VAL A 216 -28.38 -9.37 3.45
CA VAL A 216 -27.10 -9.51 4.13
C VAL A 216 -27.06 -8.76 5.45
N VAL A 217 -26.29 -9.28 6.37
CA VAL A 217 -25.99 -8.64 7.67
C VAL A 217 -24.48 -8.54 7.76
N LYS A 218 -23.99 -7.36 8.05
CA LYS A 218 -22.56 -7.12 8.29
C LYS A 218 -22.16 -7.63 9.67
N ILE A 219 -21.11 -8.46 9.72
CA ILE A 219 -20.52 -8.90 10.97
C ILE A 219 -19.72 -7.72 11.55
N TRP A 220 -20.03 -7.35 12.78
CA TRP A 220 -19.25 -6.36 13.51
C TRP A 220 -18.16 -7.06 14.31
N GLU A 221 -16.92 -6.99 13.83
CA GLU A 221 -15.77 -7.47 14.60
C GLU A 221 -15.51 -6.48 15.73
N MET A 222 -15.86 -6.88 16.94
CA MET A 222 -15.42 -6.14 18.13
C MET A 222 -13.91 -6.36 18.24
N GLY A 223 -13.10 -5.37 17.88
CA GLY A 223 -11.65 -5.42 17.92
C GLY A 223 -11.16 -6.05 19.23
N GLY A 224 -10.55 -7.25 19.10
CA GLY A 224 -9.68 -7.85 20.08
C GLY A 224 -10.22 -8.01 21.50
N ARG A 225 -11.17 -8.91 21.72
CA ARG A 225 -11.14 -9.68 22.99
C ARG A 225 -10.44 -11.01 22.73
N LYS A 226 -9.13 -11.02 23.00
CA LYS A 226 -8.41 -12.25 23.32
C LYS A 226 -8.68 -12.60 24.78
#